data_b0782e4797d5f9e7390ab206f9029e04
#
_entry.id   b0782e4797d5f9e7390ab206f9029e04
#
_cell.length_a   1.000
_cell.length_b   1.000
_cell.length_c   1.000
_cell.angle_alpha   90.00
_cell.angle_beta   90.00
_cell.angle_gamma   90.00
#
_symmetry.space_group_name_H-M   'P 1'
#
loop_
_entity.id
_entity.type
_entity.pdbx_description
1 polymer ?
#
loop_
_entity_poly.entity_id
_entity_poly.type
_entity_poly.pdbx_seq_one_letter_code
_entity_poly.pdbx_strand_id
1 'polypeptide(L)'
;MFGFTKTADKAEDAARRVRQLESVLDHADNLIMLCDTSRDNVIFYMNKTAREAFGKHRDMMNQKFRAGVDVNHAHGHSIHQFHRDPEHNRRILADLASRKIDQHIAMIPVGEVMFETKVFPIWDSANPSQLLCFMASFQDVSSEIRAQKLQEQGNQRREFLEARVNELSENMQAMSATIQNVAVQTTSASESAELMLDEGRKGATIVNETSGSMKSVGGMVRNTADSLESLGQRSVTIGQIISVIKDIADQTNLLALNAAIEAARAGEMGRGFAVVADEVRKLAERTTKATQEIGDMIRDIQNEVKQNVEAIERGRQQVDATESDFLRAEQALTTIVNEINNMRDFVVQIANAAEEQAATSQDIADKLAAIVHQT
;
A
#
# COMPACT_ATOMS: atom_id res chain seq x y z
N MET A 1 101.61 47.83 19.37
CA MET A 1 100.95 47.36 18.11
C MET A 1 100.26 45.98 18.28
N PHE A 2 99.67 45.68 19.46
CA PHE A 2 99.04 44.32 19.71
C PHE A 2 97.58 44.37 20.08
N GLY A 3 96.87 45.49 19.96
CA GLY A 3 95.50 45.63 20.36
C GLY A 3 94.45 45.46 19.20
N PHE A 4 94.85 45.70 17.96
CA PHE A 4 93.95 45.75 16.78
C PHE A 4 93.71 44.41 16.15
N THR A 5 94.58 43.40 16.31
CA THR A 5 94.43 42.06 15.74
C THR A 5 93.36 41.21 16.47
N LYS A 6 93.26 41.30 17.83
CA LYS A 6 92.31 40.50 18.63
C LYS A 6 90.84 40.97 18.46
N THR A 7 90.63 42.22 18.11
CA THR A 7 89.22 42.72 17.84
C THR A 7 88.78 42.38 16.43
N ALA A 8 89.69 42.34 15.45
CA ALA A 8 89.36 41.89 14.08
C ALA A 8 89.03 40.42 14.05
N ASP A 9 89.81 39.54 14.73
CA ASP A 9 89.60 38.13 14.82
C ASP A 9 88.24 37.78 15.49
N LYS A 10 87.84 38.47 16.55
CA LYS A 10 86.56 38.31 17.21
C LYS A 10 85.41 38.77 16.33
N ALA A 11 85.53 39.80 15.55
CA ALA A 11 84.52 40.30 14.62
C ALA A 11 84.35 39.30 13.45
N GLU A 12 85.46 38.72 12.96
CA GLU A 12 85.38 37.72 11.89
C GLU A 12 84.79 36.40 12.36
N ASP A 13 85.08 35.90 13.57
CA ASP A 13 84.47 34.75 14.18
C ASP A 13 82.97 34.96 14.42
N ALA A 14 82.57 36.16 14.89
CA ALA A 14 81.16 36.53 15.04
C ALA A 14 80.42 36.52 13.68
N ALA A 15 80.98 37.10 12.66
CA ALA A 15 80.44 37.15 11.31
C ALA A 15 80.35 35.74 10.69
N ARG A 16 81.32 34.89 10.98
CA ARG A 16 81.26 33.45 10.57
C ARG A 16 80.11 32.69 11.26
N ARG A 17 79.91 32.89 12.53
CA ARG A 17 78.78 32.28 13.28
C ARG A 17 77.43 32.74 12.78
N VAL A 18 77.27 34.02 12.47
CA VAL A 18 76.02 34.57 11.87
C VAL A 18 75.74 33.88 10.54
N ARG A 19 76.75 33.80 9.63
CA ARG A 19 76.58 33.10 8.34
C ARG A 19 76.23 31.63 8.52
N GLN A 20 76.79 30.97 9.56
CA GLN A 20 76.38 29.56 9.86
C GLN A 20 74.90 29.43 10.31
N LEU A 21 74.47 30.35 11.18
CA LEU A 21 73.05 30.36 11.64
C LEU A 21 72.06 30.66 10.50
N GLU A 22 72.41 31.65 9.66
CA GLU A 22 71.61 31.94 8.45
C GLU A 22 71.53 30.75 7.51
N SER A 23 72.65 30.06 7.30
CA SER A 23 72.65 28.84 6.48
C SER A 23 71.77 27.73 7.07
N VAL A 24 71.76 27.63 8.40
CA VAL A 24 70.84 26.64 9.07
C VAL A 24 69.36 27.02 8.87
N LEU A 25 69.06 28.32 9.06
CA LEU A 25 67.71 28.83 8.84
C LEU A 25 67.24 28.72 7.38
N ASP A 26 68.19 28.92 6.42
CA ASP A 26 67.86 28.74 4.98
C ASP A 26 67.54 27.30 4.57
N HIS A 27 67.83 26.28 5.40
CA HIS A 27 67.49 24.88 5.20
C HIS A 27 66.24 24.46 5.97
N ALA A 28 65.58 25.39 6.70
CA ALA A 28 64.34 25.10 7.38
C ALA A 28 63.17 25.05 6.38
N ASP A 29 62.30 24.09 6.53
CA ASP A 29 61.15 23.88 5.66
C ASP A 29 60.10 25.01 5.83
N ASN A 30 60.00 25.56 7.03
CA ASN A 30 59.09 26.67 7.29
C ASN A 30 59.63 27.97 6.73
N LEU A 31 58.73 28.82 6.25
CA LEU A 31 59.05 30.19 5.87
C LEU A 31 59.34 31.01 7.12
N ILE A 32 60.55 31.50 7.29
CA ILE A 32 60.95 32.24 8.47
C ILE A 32 61.25 33.69 8.09
N MET A 33 60.71 34.63 8.88
CA MET A 33 60.93 36.06 8.75
C MET A 33 61.21 36.65 10.13
N LEU A 34 62.21 37.49 10.23
CA LEU A 34 62.55 38.21 11.45
C LEU A 34 62.39 39.68 11.23
N CYS A 35 61.79 40.40 12.19
CA CYS A 35 61.72 41.83 12.19
C CYS A 35 62.29 42.39 13.52
N ASP A 36 62.77 43.62 13.46
CA ASP A 36 63.33 44.30 14.63
C ASP A 36 62.24 44.72 15.64
N THR A 37 62.68 45.25 16.77
CA THR A 37 61.81 45.71 17.85
C THR A 37 61.56 47.26 17.76
N SER A 38 61.90 47.89 16.65
CA SER A 38 61.56 49.28 16.39
C SER A 38 60.07 49.49 16.22
N ARG A 39 59.59 50.71 16.26
CA ARG A 39 58.18 51.04 16.02
C ARG A 39 57.69 50.57 14.64
N ASP A 40 58.62 50.50 13.67
CA ASP A 40 58.31 50.13 12.29
C ASP A 40 58.45 48.64 12.04
N ASN A 41 59.03 47.86 12.97
CA ASN A 41 59.27 46.44 12.89
C ASN A 41 59.79 46.01 11.51
N VAL A 42 61.01 46.56 11.19
CA VAL A 42 61.60 46.32 9.88
C VAL A 42 62.10 44.91 9.74
N ILE A 43 61.77 44.26 8.62
CA ILE A 43 62.22 42.91 8.27
C ILE A 43 63.73 42.98 7.94
N PHE A 44 64.52 42.35 8.76
CA PHE A 44 65.96 42.31 8.54
C PHE A 44 66.51 40.96 8.09
N TYR A 45 65.67 39.93 8.19
CA TYR A 45 66.04 38.58 7.71
C TYR A 45 64.78 37.85 7.17
N MET A 46 64.98 37.11 6.07
CA MET A 46 64.10 36.19 5.51
C MET A 46 64.87 34.95 5.03
N ASN A 47 64.51 33.75 5.46
CA ASN A 47 65.23 32.58 4.99
C ASN A 47 64.93 32.30 3.49
N LYS A 48 65.69 31.36 2.90
CA LYS A 48 65.59 31.05 1.48
C LYS A 48 64.19 30.55 1.13
N THR A 49 63.61 29.68 1.96
CA THR A 49 62.27 29.15 1.77
C THR A 49 61.19 30.24 1.74
N ALA A 50 61.31 31.27 2.61
CA ALA A 50 60.40 32.41 2.61
C ALA A 50 60.52 33.25 1.32
N ARG A 51 61.77 33.56 0.88
CA ARG A 51 62.01 34.32 -0.36
C ARG A 51 61.44 33.58 -1.60
N GLU A 52 61.69 32.28 -1.69
CA GLU A 52 61.20 31.47 -2.81
C GLU A 52 59.66 31.38 -2.82
N ALA A 53 59.04 31.10 -1.67
CA ALA A 53 57.59 31.03 -1.56
C ALA A 53 56.90 32.36 -1.86
N PHE A 54 57.45 33.48 -1.36
CA PHE A 54 56.90 34.80 -1.65
C PHE A 54 57.04 35.15 -3.13
N GLY A 55 58.17 34.78 -3.75
CA GLY A 55 58.34 34.91 -5.20
C GLY A 55 57.32 34.10 -6.00
N LYS A 56 57.15 32.84 -5.61
CA LYS A 56 56.17 31.91 -6.26
C LYS A 56 54.72 32.39 -6.15
N HIS A 57 54.34 32.92 -4.99
CA HIS A 57 52.96 33.35 -4.72
C HIS A 57 52.77 34.87 -4.78
N ARG A 58 53.68 35.59 -5.39
CA ARG A 58 53.77 37.06 -5.44
C ARG A 58 52.45 37.74 -5.80
N ASP A 59 51.85 37.33 -6.94
CA ASP A 59 50.66 37.99 -7.46
C ASP A 59 49.44 37.78 -6.54
N MET A 60 49.28 36.58 -5.98
CA MET A 60 48.22 36.26 -5.04
C MET A 60 48.41 36.98 -3.69
N MET A 61 49.64 37.06 -3.21
CA MET A 61 49.97 37.79 -1.98
C MET A 61 49.76 39.30 -2.15
N ASN A 62 50.25 39.88 -3.24
CA ASN A 62 50.10 41.28 -3.52
C ASN A 62 48.66 41.75 -3.64
N GLN A 63 47.75 40.89 -4.12
CA GLN A 63 46.29 41.16 -4.12
C GLN A 63 45.69 41.25 -2.70
N LYS A 64 46.27 40.56 -1.73
CA LYS A 64 45.82 40.55 -0.33
C LYS A 64 46.29 41.76 0.46
N PHE A 65 47.41 42.34 0.10
CA PHE A 65 48.04 43.44 0.80
C PHE A 65 47.50 44.82 0.34
N ARG A 66 48.09 45.88 0.83
CA ARG A 66 47.75 47.24 0.41
C ARG A 66 48.22 47.48 -1.02
N ALA A 67 47.50 48.30 -1.75
CA ALA A 67 47.87 48.67 -3.10
C ALA A 67 49.30 49.26 -3.14
N GLY A 68 50.09 48.79 -4.10
CA GLY A 68 51.47 49.26 -4.31
C GLY A 68 52.56 48.58 -3.47
N VAL A 69 52.18 47.55 -2.66
CA VAL A 69 53.15 46.75 -1.92
C VAL A 69 53.53 45.52 -2.72
N ASP A 70 54.80 45.19 -2.81
CA ASP A 70 55.31 43.98 -3.45
C ASP A 70 56.10 43.15 -2.42
N VAL A 71 55.65 41.88 -2.24
CA VAL A 71 56.29 40.95 -1.30
C VAL A 71 57.78 40.68 -1.59
N ASN A 72 58.19 40.81 -2.85
CA ASN A 72 59.59 40.65 -3.20
C ASN A 72 60.48 41.74 -2.60
N HIS A 73 59.90 42.87 -2.21
CA HIS A 73 60.64 44.03 -1.53
C HIS A 73 60.36 44.01 -0.03
N ALA A 74 59.96 42.84 0.56
CA ALA A 74 59.72 42.79 1.99
C ALA A 74 60.90 43.01 2.86
N HIS A 75 62.10 42.51 2.49
CA HIS A 75 63.34 42.71 3.20
C HIS A 75 63.72 44.20 3.26
N GLY A 76 64.12 44.69 4.43
CA GLY A 76 64.43 46.07 4.65
C GLY A 76 63.25 47.02 4.81
N HIS A 77 62.05 46.55 4.78
CA HIS A 77 60.80 47.30 4.91
C HIS A 77 59.99 46.88 6.13
N SER A 78 59.11 47.76 6.58
CA SER A 78 58.22 47.51 7.72
C SER A 78 57.23 46.39 7.42
N ILE A 79 57.02 45.45 8.37
CA ILE A 79 55.95 44.40 8.27
C ILE A 79 54.57 45.04 8.15
N HIS A 80 54.40 46.27 8.67
CA HIS A 80 53.09 46.91 8.71
C HIS A 80 52.56 47.32 7.33
N GLN A 81 53.42 47.41 6.32
CA GLN A 81 52.97 47.63 4.93
C GLN A 81 52.19 46.50 4.34
N PHE A 82 52.40 45.24 4.82
CA PHE A 82 51.70 44.02 4.34
C PHE A 82 50.38 43.81 5.04
N HIS A 83 49.98 44.60 6.02
CA HIS A 83 48.77 44.40 6.79
C HIS A 83 47.74 45.50 6.49
N ARG A 84 46.46 45.09 6.36
CA ARG A 84 45.35 46.04 6.16
C ARG A 84 45.12 46.91 7.40
N ASP A 85 45.28 46.32 8.59
CA ASP A 85 45.21 47.01 9.89
C ASP A 85 46.57 46.93 10.62
N PRO A 86 47.46 47.88 10.37
CA PRO A 86 48.75 47.92 11.03
C PRO A 86 48.70 48.12 12.55
N GLU A 87 47.65 48.80 13.04
CA GLU A 87 47.55 49.07 14.48
C GLU A 87 47.13 47.81 15.24
N HIS A 88 46.36 46.95 14.62
CA HIS A 88 46.05 45.65 15.18
C HIS A 88 47.34 44.81 15.37
N ASN A 89 48.17 44.75 14.35
CA ASN A 89 49.44 44.01 14.44
C ASN A 89 50.43 44.61 15.43
N ARG A 90 50.51 45.98 15.54
CA ARG A 90 51.28 46.61 16.57
C ARG A 90 50.84 46.23 17.99
N ARG A 91 49.54 46.13 18.22
CA ARG A 91 49.02 45.65 19.51
C ARG A 91 49.42 44.20 19.80
N ILE A 92 49.35 43.29 18.80
CA ILE A 92 49.81 41.92 18.95
C ILE A 92 51.27 41.85 19.31
N LEU A 93 52.15 42.63 18.59
CA LEU A 93 53.56 42.66 18.89
C LEU A 93 53.83 43.26 20.27
N ALA A 94 53.08 44.29 20.71
CA ALA A 94 53.20 44.87 22.04
C ALA A 94 52.78 43.85 23.15
N ASP A 95 51.74 43.06 22.91
CA ASP A 95 51.34 42.04 23.86
C ASP A 95 52.35 40.88 23.93
N LEU A 96 53.03 40.54 22.82
CA LEU A 96 54.16 39.61 22.78
C LEU A 96 55.38 40.19 23.52
N ALA A 97 55.74 41.46 23.27
CA ALA A 97 56.85 42.14 23.91
C ALA A 97 56.66 42.32 25.43
N SER A 98 55.41 42.48 25.88
CA SER A 98 55.05 42.58 27.31
C SER A 98 54.81 41.22 27.99
N ARG A 99 54.98 40.11 27.25
CA ARG A 99 54.72 38.70 27.74
C ARG A 99 53.31 38.47 28.21
N LYS A 100 52.34 39.21 27.69
CA LYS A 100 50.92 38.91 27.92
C LYS A 100 50.49 37.66 27.16
N ILE A 101 51.10 37.43 26.01
CA ILE A 101 50.96 36.24 25.19
C ILE A 101 52.35 35.72 24.80
N ASP A 102 52.49 34.41 24.72
CA ASP A 102 53.77 33.77 24.36
C ASP A 102 53.93 33.64 22.85
N GLN A 103 52.85 33.53 22.12
CA GLN A 103 52.79 33.44 20.67
C GLN A 103 51.44 33.93 20.13
N HIS A 104 51.42 34.34 18.88
CA HIS A 104 50.19 34.60 18.11
C HIS A 104 50.13 33.68 16.93
N ILE A 105 48.97 32.96 16.77
CA ILE A 105 48.72 32.04 15.65
C ILE A 105 47.62 32.63 14.78
N ALA A 106 47.85 32.69 13.47
CA ALA A 106 46.88 33.15 12.50
C ALA A 106 46.84 32.20 11.27
N MET A 107 45.66 32.00 10.71
CA MET A 107 45.48 31.29 9.44
C MET A 107 45.32 32.32 8.32
N ILE A 108 46.27 32.32 7.39
CA ILE A 108 46.30 33.28 6.29
C ILE A 108 46.02 32.60 4.97
N PRO A 109 44.84 32.79 4.38
CA PRO A 109 44.52 32.25 3.06
C PRO A 109 45.18 33.10 1.97
N VAL A 110 45.99 32.49 1.12
CA VAL A 110 46.64 33.13 -0.04
C VAL A 110 46.27 32.32 -1.30
N GLY A 111 45.23 32.75 -2.02
CA GLY A 111 44.69 31.96 -3.13
C GLY A 111 44.21 30.60 -2.65
N GLU A 112 44.75 29.53 -3.21
CA GLU A 112 44.45 28.15 -2.85
C GLU A 112 45.33 27.62 -1.70
N VAL A 113 46.31 28.41 -1.24
CA VAL A 113 47.24 28.03 -0.18
C VAL A 113 46.77 28.60 1.14
N MET A 114 46.82 27.78 2.19
CA MET A 114 46.52 28.19 3.55
C MET A 114 47.81 28.14 4.36
N PHE A 115 48.27 29.30 4.84
CA PHE A 115 49.42 29.37 5.73
C PHE A 115 48.98 29.45 7.19
N GLU A 116 49.49 28.56 8.02
CA GLU A 116 49.50 28.75 9.47
C GLU A 116 50.70 29.64 9.80
N THR A 117 50.45 30.80 10.41
CA THR A 117 51.49 31.77 10.78
C THR A 117 51.58 31.78 12.29
N LYS A 118 52.81 31.54 12.81
CA LYS A 118 53.13 31.66 14.24
C LYS A 118 54.09 32.82 14.43
N VAL A 119 53.69 33.80 15.24
CA VAL A 119 54.53 34.94 15.58
C VAL A 119 54.91 34.87 17.06
N PHE A 120 56.19 35.00 17.36
CA PHE A 120 56.65 34.95 18.74
C PHE A 120 57.89 35.85 18.95
N PRO A 121 58.10 36.34 20.19
CA PRO A 121 59.27 37.17 20.55
C PRO A 121 60.50 36.31 20.75
N ILE A 122 61.65 36.78 20.28
CA ILE A 122 62.98 36.18 20.52
C ILE A 122 63.70 36.97 21.57
N TRP A 123 63.96 36.34 22.70
CA TRP A 123 64.65 36.97 23.84
C TRP A 123 66.14 36.59 23.84
N ASP A 124 66.96 37.50 24.37
CA ASP A 124 68.36 37.19 24.56
C ASP A 124 68.55 36.09 25.62
N SER A 125 69.25 35.02 25.25
CA SER A 125 69.54 33.91 26.14
C SER A 125 70.46 34.30 27.31
N ALA A 126 71.31 35.32 27.13
CA ALA A 126 72.19 35.85 28.15
C ALA A 126 71.53 36.92 29.04
N ASN A 127 70.55 37.65 28.50
CA ASN A 127 69.73 38.62 29.21
C ASN A 127 68.24 38.39 28.90
N PRO A 128 67.55 37.53 29.62
CA PRO A 128 66.15 37.21 29.33
C PRO A 128 65.13 38.35 29.38
N SER A 129 65.55 39.50 29.85
CA SER A 129 64.72 40.75 29.84
C SER A 129 64.90 41.57 28.54
N GLN A 130 65.85 41.19 27.67
CA GLN A 130 66.08 41.87 26.44
C GLN A 130 65.39 41.16 25.27
N LEU A 131 64.43 41.84 24.66
CA LEU A 131 63.83 41.40 23.40
C LEU A 131 64.76 41.70 22.24
N LEU A 132 65.12 40.65 21.46
CA LEU A 132 66.03 40.79 20.33
C LEU A 132 65.26 41.09 19.03
N CYS A 133 64.23 40.36 18.76
CA CYS A 133 63.42 40.50 17.55
C CYS A 133 62.11 39.78 17.68
N PHE A 134 61.21 39.90 16.70
CA PHE A 134 60.07 39.02 16.51
C PHE A 134 60.36 38.09 15.36
N MET A 135 59.93 36.82 15.51
CA MET A 135 60.00 35.83 14.46
C MET A 135 58.59 35.45 14.02
N ALA A 136 58.32 35.45 12.73
CA ALA A 136 57.15 34.88 12.10
C ALA A 136 57.56 33.61 11.34
N SER A 137 56.93 32.52 11.65
CA SER A 137 57.07 31.25 10.95
C SER A 137 55.75 30.93 10.23
N PHE A 138 55.84 30.67 8.93
CA PHE A 138 54.68 30.32 8.11
C PHE A 138 54.85 28.87 7.64
N GLN A 139 53.80 28.10 7.75
CA GLN A 139 53.73 26.72 7.27
C GLN A 139 52.55 26.59 6.32
N ASP A 140 52.75 25.97 5.15
CA ASP A 140 51.65 25.61 4.25
C ASP A 140 50.96 24.39 4.82
N VAL A 141 49.70 24.58 5.26
CA VAL A 141 48.85 23.57 5.85
C VAL A 141 47.68 23.19 4.92
N SER A 142 47.77 23.52 3.64
CA SER A 142 46.72 23.30 2.66
C SER A 142 46.39 21.81 2.45
N SER A 143 47.42 20.96 2.47
CA SER A 143 47.28 19.51 2.31
C SER A 143 46.58 18.89 3.50
N GLU A 144 46.93 19.27 4.70
CA GLU A 144 46.36 18.81 5.97
C GLU A 144 44.90 19.20 6.07
N ILE A 145 44.55 20.46 5.76
CA ILE A 145 43.16 20.92 5.77
C ILE A 145 42.31 20.18 4.72
N ARG A 146 42.86 19.97 3.52
CA ARG A 146 42.17 19.20 2.47
C ARG A 146 41.95 17.76 2.89
N ALA A 147 42.96 17.10 3.45
CA ALA A 147 42.86 15.71 3.94
C ALA A 147 41.80 15.60 5.05
N GLN A 148 41.84 16.52 6.02
CA GLN A 148 40.86 16.55 7.12
C GLN A 148 39.44 16.72 6.59
N LYS A 149 39.23 17.66 5.66
CA LYS A 149 37.89 17.88 5.04
C LYS A 149 37.38 16.67 4.26
N LEU A 150 38.30 16.00 3.52
CA LEU A 150 37.94 14.76 2.80
C LEU A 150 37.54 13.65 3.76
N GLN A 151 38.29 13.49 4.87
CA GLN A 151 38.01 12.52 5.90
C GLN A 151 36.65 12.80 6.57
N GLU A 152 36.38 14.05 6.91
CA GLU A 152 35.09 14.45 7.51
C GLU A 152 33.92 14.21 6.57
N GLN A 153 34.07 14.56 5.28
CA GLN A 153 33.08 14.23 4.25
C GLN A 153 32.87 12.73 4.09
N GLY A 154 33.95 11.96 4.17
CA GLY A 154 33.90 10.49 4.15
C GLY A 154 33.11 9.92 5.32
N ASN A 155 33.36 10.41 6.53
CA ASN A 155 32.65 9.97 7.74
C ASN A 155 31.15 10.34 7.67
N GLN A 156 30.82 11.57 7.28
CA GLN A 156 29.43 12.01 7.12
C GLN A 156 28.68 11.16 6.08
N ARG A 157 29.35 10.82 4.98
CA ARG A 157 28.79 9.95 3.95
C ARG A 157 28.55 8.53 4.48
N ARG A 158 29.48 8.00 5.28
CA ARG A 158 29.33 6.67 5.91
C ARG A 158 28.16 6.65 6.86
N GLU A 159 28.06 7.59 7.79
CA GLU A 159 26.94 7.69 8.73
C GLU A 159 25.58 7.80 8.02
N PHE A 160 25.53 8.59 6.95
CA PHE A 160 24.32 8.69 6.13
C PHE A 160 23.95 7.38 5.47
N LEU A 161 24.93 6.64 4.91
CA LEU A 161 24.69 5.33 4.28
C LEU A 161 24.24 4.28 5.31
N GLU A 162 24.89 4.23 6.48
CA GLU A 162 24.51 3.31 7.56
C GLU A 162 23.07 3.56 8.03
N ALA A 163 22.68 4.82 8.22
CA ALA A 163 21.31 5.17 8.58
C ALA A 163 20.29 4.71 7.52
N ARG A 164 20.62 4.89 6.22
CA ARG A 164 19.76 4.46 5.11
C ARG A 164 19.66 2.94 4.98
N VAL A 165 20.74 2.22 5.22
CA VAL A 165 20.74 0.75 5.20
C VAL A 165 19.89 0.20 6.34
N ASN A 166 19.98 0.78 7.54
CA ASN A 166 19.15 0.40 8.67
C ASN A 166 17.65 0.62 8.39
N GLU A 167 17.28 1.80 7.89
CA GLU A 167 15.91 2.12 7.47
C GLU A 167 15.38 1.11 6.41
N LEU A 168 16.20 0.79 5.41
CA LEU A 168 15.86 -0.20 4.39
C LEU A 168 15.71 -1.60 4.98
N SER A 169 16.56 -1.99 5.93
CA SER A 169 16.49 -3.29 6.62
C SER A 169 15.19 -3.43 7.41
N GLU A 170 14.77 -2.38 8.15
CA GLU A 170 13.49 -2.36 8.84
C GLU A 170 12.31 -2.49 7.87
N ASN A 171 12.37 -1.79 6.73
CA ASN A 171 11.35 -1.88 5.70
C ASN A 171 11.28 -3.30 5.08
N MET A 172 12.43 -3.98 4.90
CA MET A 172 12.46 -5.36 4.43
C MET A 172 11.83 -6.33 5.44
N GLN A 173 12.06 -6.14 6.74
CA GLN A 173 11.41 -6.94 7.78
C GLN A 173 9.89 -6.74 7.78
N ALA A 174 9.42 -5.50 7.68
CA ALA A 174 8.00 -5.19 7.59
C ALA A 174 7.36 -5.78 6.32
N MET A 175 8.08 -5.74 5.19
CA MET A 175 7.64 -6.35 3.94
C MET A 175 7.55 -7.87 4.07
N SER A 176 8.54 -8.54 4.68
CA SER A 176 8.50 -9.98 4.93
C SER A 176 7.31 -10.40 5.79
N ALA A 177 7.01 -9.63 6.86
CA ALA A 177 5.82 -9.86 7.68
C ALA A 177 4.51 -9.69 6.89
N THR A 178 4.45 -8.68 6.00
CA THR A 178 3.31 -8.45 5.12
C THR A 178 3.11 -9.62 4.15
N ILE A 179 4.18 -10.12 3.53
CA ILE A 179 4.13 -11.26 2.61
C ILE A 179 3.65 -12.52 3.33
N GLN A 180 4.10 -12.78 4.57
CA GLN A 180 3.60 -13.89 5.38
C GLN A 180 2.09 -13.77 5.66
N ASN A 181 1.61 -12.58 5.98
CA ASN A 181 0.18 -12.33 6.17
C ASN A 181 -0.61 -12.57 4.87
N VAL A 182 -0.10 -12.14 3.72
CA VAL A 182 -0.71 -12.42 2.40
C VAL A 182 -0.78 -13.92 2.16
N ALA A 183 0.26 -14.69 2.45
CA ALA A 183 0.26 -16.14 2.29
C ALA A 183 -0.81 -16.82 3.17
N VAL A 184 -0.94 -16.42 4.44
CA VAL A 184 -1.98 -16.91 5.35
C VAL A 184 -3.38 -16.58 4.84
N GLN A 185 -3.60 -15.33 4.41
CA GLN A 185 -4.90 -14.92 3.86
C GLN A 185 -5.25 -15.66 2.57
N THR A 186 -4.26 -15.91 1.73
CA THR A 186 -4.42 -16.66 0.48
C THR A 186 -4.83 -18.12 0.76
N THR A 187 -4.22 -18.76 1.75
CA THR A 187 -4.60 -20.11 2.20
C THR A 187 -6.06 -20.12 2.70
N SER A 188 -6.42 -19.18 3.55
CA SER A 188 -7.81 -19.06 4.07
C SER A 188 -8.81 -18.77 2.96
N ALA A 189 -8.45 -17.96 1.96
CA ALA A 189 -9.30 -17.70 0.80
C ALA A 189 -9.48 -18.95 -0.07
N SER A 190 -8.43 -19.78 -0.23
CA SER A 190 -8.51 -21.06 -0.93
C SER A 190 -9.45 -22.03 -0.23
N GLU A 191 -9.32 -22.19 1.08
CA GLU A 191 -10.21 -23.05 1.88
C GLU A 191 -11.68 -22.57 1.80
N SER A 192 -11.89 -21.26 1.88
CA SER A 192 -13.23 -20.67 1.74
C SER A 192 -13.83 -20.91 0.36
N ALA A 193 -13.02 -20.82 -0.70
CA ALA A 193 -13.44 -21.11 -2.06
C ALA A 193 -13.84 -22.60 -2.23
N GLU A 194 -13.10 -23.53 -1.61
CA GLU A 194 -13.45 -24.95 -1.64
C GLU A 194 -14.78 -25.23 -0.93
N LEU A 195 -14.98 -24.64 0.24
CA LEU A 195 -16.27 -24.76 0.97
C LEU A 195 -17.44 -24.19 0.16
N MET A 196 -17.25 -23.01 -0.45
CA MET A 196 -18.29 -22.41 -1.31
C MET A 196 -18.59 -23.25 -2.54
N LEU A 197 -17.58 -23.90 -3.15
CA LEU A 197 -17.75 -24.79 -4.29
C LEU A 197 -18.57 -26.01 -3.91
N ASP A 198 -18.30 -26.63 -2.76
CA ASP A 198 -19.04 -27.76 -2.23
C ASP A 198 -20.50 -27.38 -1.94
N GLU A 199 -20.73 -26.24 -1.30
CA GLU A 199 -22.07 -25.73 -0.99
C GLU A 199 -22.87 -25.36 -2.26
N GLY A 200 -22.19 -24.77 -3.26
CA GLY A 200 -22.76 -24.47 -4.57
C GLY A 200 -23.22 -25.74 -5.30
N ARG A 201 -22.42 -26.81 -5.24
CA ARG A 201 -22.78 -28.11 -5.82
C ARG A 201 -23.94 -28.76 -5.09
N LYS A 202 -23.97 -28.72 -3.76
CA LYS A 202 -25.12 -29.20 -2.97
C LYS A 202 -26.40 -28.43 -3.30
N GLY A 203 -26.28 -27.09 -3.40
CA GLY A 203 -27.39 -26.25 -3.82
C GLY A 203 -27.95 -26.64 -5.20
N ALA A 204 -27.05 -26.86 -6.17
CA ALA A 204 -27.46 -27.31 -7.51
C ALA A 204 -28.18 -28.70 -7.48
N THR A 205 -27.71 -29.63 -6.66
CA THR A 205 -28.35 -30.92 -6.46
C THR A 205 -29.76 -30.76 -5.89
N ILE A 206 -29.93 -29.94 -4.84
CA ILE A 206 -31.23 -29.68 -4.22
C ILE A 206 -32.20 -29.03 -5.22
N VAL A 207 -31.75 -28.07 -6.00
CA VAL A 207 -32.56 -27.41 -7.03
C VAL A 207 -33.04 -28.45 -8.07
N ASN A 208 -32.14 -29.31 -8.53
CA ASN A 208 -32.46 -30.34 -9.53
C ASN A 208 -33.46 -31.38 -8.99
N GLU A 209 -33.26 -31.87 -7.76
CA GLU A 209 -34.18 -32.78 -7.09
C GLU A 209 -35.58 -32.15 -6.90
N THR A 210 -35.61 -30.87 -6.49
CA THR A 210 -36.86 -30.13 -6.29
C THR A 210 -37.59 -29.90 -7.63
N SER A 211 -36.84 -29.59 -8.69
CA SER A 211 -37.38 -29.48 -10.06
C SER A 211 -38.00 -30.80 -10.51
N GLY A 212 -37.33 -31.93 -10.26
CA GLY A 212 -37.86 -33.25 -10.53
C GLY A 212 -39.17 -33.54 -9.77
N SER A 213 -39.20 -33.15 -8.49
CA SER A 213 -40.42 -33.27 -7.66
C SER A 213 -41.58 -32.41 -8.19
N MET A 214 -41.28 -31.19 -8.65
CA MET A 214 -42.28 -30.27 -9.22
C MET A 214 -42.86 -30.83 -10.54
N LYS A 215 -42.03 -31.45 -11.39
CA LYS A 215 -42.51 -32.16 -12.58
C LYS A 215 -43.50 -33.28 -12.24
N SER A 216 -43.26 -34.03 -11.15
CA SER A 216 -44.17 -35.02 -10.64
C SER A 216 -45.49 -34.40 -10.19
N VAL A 217 -45.45 -33.28 -9.46
CA VAL A 217 -46.64 -32.51 -9.07
C VAL A 217 -47.41 -32.05 -10.30
N GLY A 218 -46.74 -31.54 -11.33
CA GLY A 218 -47.36 -31.18 -12.61
C GLY A 218 -48.10 -32.36 -13.26
N GLY A 219 -47.53 -33.56 -13.23
CA GLY A 219 -48.18 -34.78 -13.67
C GLY A 219 -49.44 -35.11 -12.87
N MET A 220 -49.40 -35.00 -11.54
CA MET A 220 -50.59 -35.22 -10.67
C MET A 220 -51.70 -34.22 -10.93
N VAL A 221 -51.35 -32.93 -11.15
CA VAL A 221 -52.30 -31.86 -11.48
C VAL A 221 -53.04 -32.21 -12.81
N ARG A 222 -52.31 -32.61 -13.86
CA ARG A 222 -52.87 -33.00 -15.14
C ARG A 222 -53.82 -34.20 -14.97
N ASN A 223 -53.39 -35.26 -14.29
CA ASN A 223 -54.21 -36.40 -14.06
C ASN A 223 -55.53 -36.09 -13.27
N THR A 224 -55.40 -35.11 -12.33
CA THR A 224 -56.60 -34.64 -11.59
C THR A 224 -57.54 -33.86 -12.50
N ALA A 225 -56.99 -33.00 -13.40
CA ALA A 225 -57.81 -32.32 -14.40
C ALA A 225 -58.59 -33.25 -15.29
N ASP A 226 -57.90 -34.29 -15.84
CA ASP A 226 -58.52 -35.30 -16.68
C ASP A 226 -59.65 -36.07 -15.92
N SER A 227 -59.40 -36.36 -14.63
CA SER A 227 -60.43 -37.07 -13.79
C SER A 227 -61.65 -36.18 -13.53
N LEU A 228 -61.44 -34.88 -13.28
CA LEU A 228 -62.53 -33.92 -13.10
C LEU A 228 -63.33 -33.70 -14.39
N GLU A 229 -62.68 -33.65 -15.54
CA GLU A 229 -63.32 -33.52 -16.83
C GLU A 229 -64.20 -34.74 -17.09
N SER A 230 -63.68 -35.95 -16.80
CA SER A 230 -64.46 -37.21 -16.90
C SER A 230 -65.70 -37.26 -15.95
N LEU A 231 -65.51 -36.75 -14.71
CA LEU A 231 -66.58 -36.61 -13.73
C LEU A 231 -67.66 -35.62 -14.21
N GLY A 232 -67.24 -34.48 -14.77
CA GLY A 232 -68.13 -33.49 -15.38
C GLY A 232 -69.01 -34.11 -16.48
N GLN A 233 -68.40 -34.84 -17.41
CA GLN A 233 -69.08 -35.48 -18.51
C GLN A 233 -70.08 -36.57 -18.02
N ARG A 234 -69.68 -37.35 -17.03
CA ARG A 234 -70.59 -38.34 -16.41
C ARG A 234 -71.75 -37.65 -15.71
N SER A 235 -71.54 -36.57 -15.01
CA SER A 235 -72.58 -35.80 -14.33
C SER A 235 -73.59 -35.20 -15.32
N VAL A 236 -73.15 -34.76 -16.50
CA VAL A 236 -74.01 -34.30 -17.59
C VAL A 236 -74.91 -35.49 -18.09
N THR A 237 -74.31 -36.65 -18.31
CA THR A 237 -75.04 -37.83 -18.75
C THR A 237 -76.07 -38.30 -17.71
N ILE A 238 -75.69 -38.26 -16.41
CA ILE A 238 -76.67 -38.59 -15.34
C ILE A 238 -77.81 -37.59 -15.32
N GLY A 239 -77.55 -36.29 -15.47
CA GLY A 239 -78.56 -35.22 -15.55
C GLY A 239 -79.55 -35.46 -16.67
N GLN A 240 -79.10 -35.92 -17.86
CA GLN A 240 -79.95 -36.29 -18.96
C GLN A 240 -80.83 -37.50 -18.61
N ILE A 241 -80.23 -38.54 -17.97
CA ILE A 241 -81.03 -39.72 -17.54
C ILE A 241 -82.11 -39.32 -16.53
N ILE A 242 -81.78 -38.49 -15.56
CA ILE A 242 -82.73 -38.02 -14.55
C ILE A 242 -83.86 -37.23 -15.18
N SER A 243 -83.60 -36.42 -16.20
CA SER A 243 -84.59 -35.69 -16.97
C SER A 243 -85.56 -36.69 -17.65
N VAL A 244 -85.05 -37.73 -18.30
CA VAL A 244 -85.89 -38.78 -18.92
C VAL A 244 -86.74 -39.51 -17.89
N ILE A 245 -86.22 -39.90 -16.72
CA ILE A 245 -86.97 -40.57 -15.65
C ILE A 245 -88.07 -39.63 -15.13
N LYS A 246 -87.84 -38.34 -14.98
CA LYS A 246 -88.81 -37.36 -14.58
C LYS A 246 -89.93 -37.27 -15.61
N ASP A 247 -89.61 -37.22 -16.91
CA ASP A 247 -90.59 -37.20 -17.99
C ASP A 247 -91.44 -38.48 -17.97
N ILE A 248 -90.87 -39.66 -17.71
CA ILE A 248 -91.62 -40.96 -17.57
C ILE A 248 -92.53 -40.93 -16.35
N ALA A 249 -92.03 -40.37 -15.22
CA ALA A 249 -92.86 -40.23 -14.01
C ALA A 249 -94.02 -39.27 -14.22
N ASP A 250 -93.80 -38.16 -14.90
CA ASP A 250 -94.87 -37.20 -15.23
C ASP A 250 -95.90 -37.77 -16.19
N GLN A 251 -95.49 -38.56 -17.22
CA GLN A 251 -96.35 -39.32 -18.08
C GLN A 251 -97.18 -40.41 -17.32
N THR A 252 -96.47 -41.14 -16.40
CA THR A 252 -97.13 -42.15 -15.57
C THR A 252 -98.21 -41.54 -14.65
N ASN A 253 -97.90 -40.38 -14.10
CA ASN A 253 -98.81 -39.57 -13.28
C ASN A 253 -100.07 -39.19 -14.08
N LEU A 254 -99.90 -38.73 -15.31
CA LEU A 254 -101.04 -38.44 -16.24
C LEU A 254 -101.82 -39.68 -16.62
N LEU A 255 -101.18 -40.80 -16.92
CA LEU A 255 -101.83 -42.07 -17.22
C LEU A 255 -102.64 -42.58 -16.03
N ALA A 256 -102.05 -42.49 -14.84
CA ALA A 256 -102.71 -42.90 -13.58
C ALA A 256 -103.93 -42.02 -13.27
N LEU A 257 -103.83 -40.73 -13.50
CA LEU A 257 -104.95 -39.76 -13.36
C LEU A 257 -106.10 -40.10 -14.33
N ASN A 258 -105.76 -40.35 -15.59
CA ASN A 258 -106.76 -40.77 -16.59
C ASN A 258 -107.41 -42.11 -16.20
N ALA A 259 -106.69 -43.09 -15.72
CA ALA A 259 -107.17 -44.35 -15.23
C ALA A 259 -108.10 -44.20 -13.99
N ALA A 260 -107.76 -43.27 -13.06
CA ALA A 260 -108.58 -42.97 -11.89
C ALA A 260 -109.93 -42.34 -12.28
N ILE A 261 -109.87 -41.41 -13.28
CA ILE A 261 -111.11 -40.80 -13.83
C ILE A 261 -112.02 -41.86 -14.47
N GLU A 262 -111.47 -42.74 -15.28
CA GLU A 262 -112.27 -43.75 -15.95
C GLU A 262 -112.78 -44.84 -14.96
N ALA A 263 -112.01 -45.19 -13.93
CA ALA A 263 -112.44 -46.02 -12.83
C ALA A 263 -113.60 -45.41 -12.03
N ALA A 264 -113.55 -44.11 -11.76
CA ALA A 264 -114.66 -43.37 -11.11
C ALA A 264 -115.95 -43.39 -12.01
N ARG A 265 -115.75 -43.32 -13.32
CA ARG A 265 -116.79 -43.32 -14.32
C ARG A 265 -117.53 -44.71 -14.40
N ALA A 266 -116.80 -45.78 -14.10
CA ALA A 266 -117.34 -47.11 -14.07
C ALA A 266 -118.14 -47.48 -12.80
N GLY A 267 -118.24 -46.55 -11.81
CA GLY A 267 -119.03 -46.72 -10.61
C GLY A 267 -118.58 -47.90 -9.72
N GLU A 268 -119.43 -48.69 -9.16
CA GLU A 268 -119.12 -49.82 -8.26
C GLU A 268 -118.17 -50.85 -8.89
N MET A 269 -118.24 -51.04 -10.21
CA MET A 269 -117.42 -52.02 -10.95
C MET A 269 -115.93 -51.48 -11.09
N GLY A 270 -115.71 -50.18 -10.96
CA GLY A 270 -114.38 -49.56 -11.07
C GLY A 270 -113.64 -49.37 -9.77
N ARG A 271 -114.18 -49.63 -8.60
CA ARG A 271 -113.61 -49.34 -7.26
C ARG A 271 -112.17 -49.95 -7.06
N GLY A 272 -111.94 -51.16 -7.45
CA GLY A 272 -110.63 -51.82 -7.34
C GLY A 272 -109.61 -51.17 -8.26
N PHE A 273 -109.97 -50.79 -9.49
CA PHE A 273 -109.11 -50.06 -10.43
C PHE A 273 -108.80 -48.62 -9.95
N ALA A 274 -109.74 -47.95 -9.32
CA ALA A 274 -109.57 -46.64 -8.77
C ALA A 274 -108.42 -46.57 -7.66
N VAL A 275 -108.45 -47.62 -6.76
CA VAL A 275 -107.41 -47.71 -5.73
C VAL A 275 -106.01 -47.95 -6.32
N VAL A 276 -105.90 -48.79 -7.34
CA VAL A 276 -104.63 -49.07 -8.02
C VAL A 276 -104.15 -47.79 -8.79
N ALA A 277 -105.08 -47.10 -9.48
CA ALA A 277 -104.75 -45.86 -10.19
C ALA A 277 -104.23 -44.78 -9.21
N ASP A 278 -104.91 -44.60 -8.08
CA ASP A 278 -104.43 -43.63 -7.06
C ASP A 278 -103.07 -44.04 -6.45
N GLU A 279 -102.81 -45.32 -6.25
CA GLU A 279 -101.47 -45.78 -5.74
C GLU A 279 -100.38 -45.56 -6.78
N VAL A 280 -100.67 -45.88 -8.09
CA VAL A 280 -99.73 -45.58 -9.19
C VAL A 280 -99.50 -44.09 -9.31
N ARG A 281 -100.56 -43.27 -9.17
CA ARG A 281 -100.41 -41.78 -9.18
C ARG A 281 -99.51 -41.28 -8.05
N LYS A 282 -99.72 -41.72 -6.79
CA LYS A 282 -98.87 -41.44 -5.64
C LYS A 282 -97.40 -41.86 -5.86
N LEU A 283 -97.20 -43.03 -6.45
CA LEU A 283 -95.84 -43.52 -6.77
C LEU A 283 -95.15 -42.61 -7.81
N ALA A 284 -95.92 -42.17 -8.85
CA ALA A 284 -95.41 -41.25 -9.87
C ALA A 284 -95.08 -39.93 -9.28
N GLU A 285 -95.92 -39.31 -8.42
CA GLU A 285 -95.67 -38.09 -7.69
C GLU A 285 -94.35 -38.18 -6.82
N ARG A 286 -94.22 -39.29 -6.09
CA ARG A 286 -92.99 -39.55 -5.31
C ARG A 286 -91.77 -39.67 -6.20
N THR A 287 -91.89 -40.35 -7.36
CA THR A 287 -90.75 -40.47 -8.31
C THR A 287 -90.35 -39.12 -8.89
N THR A 288 -91.36 -38.29 -9.31
CA THR A 288 -91.10 -36.90 -9.78
C THR A 288 -90.37 -36.12 -8.73
N LYS A 289 -90.78 -36.15 -7.45
CA LYS A 289 -90.07 -35.44 -6.36
C LYS A 289 -88.67 -35.95 -6.16
N ALA A 290 -88.45 -37.26 -6.11
CA ALA A 290 -87.11 -37.86 -5.96
C ALA A 290 -86.22 -37.52 -7.14
N THR A 291 -86.73 -37.52 -8.39
CA THR A 291 -85.92 -37.10 -9.55
C THR A 291 -85.59 -35.61 -9.52
N GLN A 292 -86.47 -34.74 -9.01
CA GLN A 292 -86.18 -33.34 -8.80
C GLN A 292 -85.02 -33.11 -7.82
N GLU A 293 -85.11 -33.84 -6.64
CA GLU A 293 -84.03 -33.77 -5.63
C GLU A 293 -82.68 -34.25 -6.18
N ILE A 294 -82.67 -35.37 -6.96
CA ILE A 294 -81.46 -35.86 -7.61
C ILE A 294 -80.94 -34.86 -8.67
N GLY A 295 -81.88 -34.26 -9.45
CA GLY A 295 -81.50 -33.21 -10.45
C GLY A 295 -80.84 -32.05 -9.84
N ASP A 296 -81.27 -31.61 -8.66
CA ASP A 296 -80.61 -30.47 -7.91
C ASP A 296 -79.19 -30.89 -7.44
N MET A 297 -79.09 -32.15 -6.85
CA MET A 297 -77.75 -32.67 -6.47
C MET A 297 -76.78 -32.78 -7.66
N ILE A 298 -77.25 -33.18 -8.82
CA ILE A 298 -76.44 -33.29 -10.04
C ILE A 298 -75.95 -31.85 -10.50
N ARG A 299 -76.82 -30.86 -10.42
CA ARG A 299 -76.48 -29.48 -10.72
C ARG A 299 -75.40 -28.96 -9.75
N ASP A 300 -75.54 -29.28 -8.47
CA ASP A 300 -74.52 -28.91 -7.47
C ASP A 300 -73.17 -29.57 -7.77
N ILE A 301 -73.12 -30.86 -8.07
CA ILE A 301 -71.95 -31.61 -8.51
C ILE A 301 -71.33 -30.96 -9.75
N GLN A 302 -72.12 -30.59 -10.77
CA GLN A 302 -71.62 -29.93 -11.99
C GLN A 302 -70.97 -28.55 -11.67
N ASN A 303 -71.54 -27.75 -10.75
CA ASN A 303 -71.02 -26.53 -10.32
C ASN A 303 -69.71 -26.69 -9.54
N GLU A 304 -69.62 -27.68 -8.63
CA GLU A 304 -68.35 -27.98 -7.90
C GLU A 304 -67.28 -28.49 -8.83
N VAL A 305 -67.60 -29.34 -9.80
CA VAL A 305 -66.61 -29.75 -10.82
C VAL A 305 -66.09 -28.59 -11.61
N LYS A 306 -66.94 -27.66 -12.05
CA LYS A 306 -66.52 -26.50 -12.77
C LYS A 306 -65.53 -25.62 -11.94
N GLN A 307 -65.87 -25.38 -10.66
CA GLN A 307 -65.02 -24.62 -9.75
C GLN A 307 -63.67 -25.33 -9.53
N ASN A 308 -63.69 -26.67 -9.38
CA ASN A 308 -62.45 -27.44 -9.21
C ASN A 308 -61.58 -27.44 -10.47
N VAL A 309 -62.18 -27.52 -11.68
CA VAL A 309 -61.43 -27.38 -12.95
C VAL A 309 -60.73 -26.02 -13.02
N GLU A 310 -61.40 -24.90 -12.66
CA GLU A 310 -60.81 -23.60 -12.62
C GLU A 310 -59.68 -23.53 -11.59
N ALA A 311 -59.78 -24.14 -10.42
CA ALA A 311 -58.77 -24.22 -9.41
C ALA A 311 -57.53 -25.02 -9.88
N ILE A 312 -57.74 -26.14 -10.54
CA ILE A 312 -56.71 -27.00 -11.11
C ILE A 312 -55.95 -26.26 -12.23
N GLU A 313 -56.62 -25.48 -13.08
CA GLU A 313 -55.97 -24.71 -14.14
C GLU A 313 -55.07 -23.62 -13.53
N ARG A 314 -55.50 -22.93 -12.46
CA ARG A 314 -54.62 -22.02 -11.70
C ARG A 314 -53.42 -22.78 -11.09
N GLY A 315 -53.63 -23.97 -10.52
CA GLY A 315 -52.56 -24.82 -10.00
C GLY A 315 -51.55 -25.21 -11.08
N ARG A 316 -52.02 -25.55 -12.30
CA ARG A 316 -51.15 -25.87 -13.44
C ARG A 316 -50.28 -24.66 -13.82
N GLN A 317 -50.86 -23.47 -13.94
CA GLN A 317 -50.11 -22.23 -14.23
C GLN A 317 -49.06 -21.97 -13.18
N GLN A 318 -49.35 -22.22 -11.90
CA GLN A 318 -48.37 -22.03 -10.81
C GLN A 318 -47.22 -23.04 -10.90
N VAL A 319 -47.52 -24.29 -11.28
CA VAL A 319 -46.48 -25.32 -11.52
C VAL A 319 -45.56 -24.91 -12.67
N ASP A 320 -46.12 -24.46 -13.81
CA ASP A 320 -45.36 -24.02 -14.97
C ASP A 320 -44.46 -22.83 -14.63
N ALA A 321 -44.97 -21.85 -13.87
CA ALA A 321 -44.19 -20.71 -13.38
C ALA A 321 -43.04 -21.12 -12.46
N THR A 322 -43.30 -22.02 -11.52
CA THR A 322 -42.33 -22.58 -10.58
C THR A 322 -41.22 -23.36 -11.30
N GLU A 323 -41.56 -24.14 -12.34
CA GLU A 323 -40.60 -24.86 -13.16
C GLU A 323 -39.62 -23.86 -13.89
N SER A 324 -40.17 -22.76 -14.41
CA SER A 324 -39.34 -21.68 -14.96
C SER A 324 -38.39 -21.08 -13.94
N ASP A 325 -38.86 -20.87 -12.69
CA ASP A 325 -38.01 -20.31 -11.62
C ASP A 325 -36.86 -21.26 -11.21
N PHE A 326 -37.15 -22.61 -11.22
CA PHE A 326 -36.06 -23.58 -11.00
C PHE A 326 -35.00 -23.57 -12.07
N LEU A 327 -35.34 -23.41 -13.35
CA LEU A 327 -34.39 -23.29 -14.44
C LEU A 327 -33.49 -22.02 -14.25
N ARG A 328 -34.09 -20.92 -13.82
CA ARG A 328 -33.33 -19.70 -13.51
C ARG A 328 -32.40 -19.87 -12.30
N ALA A 329 -32.85 -20.57 -11.27
CA ALA A 329 -32.05 -20.88 -10.09
C ALA A 329 -30.87 -21.81 -10.42
N GLU A 330 -31.06 -22.82 -11.27
CA GLU A 330 -30.00 -23.71 -11.77
C GLU A 330 -28.92 -22.91 -12.55
N GLN A 331 -29.36 -22.01 -13.42
CA GLN A 331 -28.46 -21.18 -14.18
C GLN A 331 -27.66 -20.24 -13.27
N ALA A 332 -28.30 -19.65 -12.27
CA ALA A 332 -27.63 -18.79 -11.29
C ALA A 332 -26.58 -19.55 -10.48
N LEU A 333 -26.90 -20.75 -10.01
CA LEU A 333 -25.96 -21.63 -9.29
C LEU A 333 -24.77 -22.02 -10.16
N THR A 334 -25.03 -22.37 -11.43
CA THR A 334 -23.94 -22.66 -12.39
C THR A 334 -22.99 -21.47 -12.55
N THR A 335 -23.56 -20.28 -12.64
CA THR A 335 -22.74 -19.05 -12.70
C THR A 335 -21.91 -18.89 -11.43
N ILE A 336 -22.50 -19.05 -10.25
CA ILE A 336 -21.81 -18.97 -8.95
C ILE A 336 -20.64 -19.98 -8.90
N VAL A 337 -20.86 -21.22 -9.28
CA VAL A 337 -19.81 -22.27 -9.30
C VAL A 337 -18.66 -21.89 -10.23
N ASN A 338 -18.95 -21.31 -11.40
CA ASN A 338 -17.92 -20.84 -12.33
C ASN A 338 -17.12 -19.67 -11.74
N GLU A 339 -17.77 -18.70 -11.08
CA GLU A 339 -17.07 -17.57 -10.44
C GLU A 339 -16.19 -18.04 -9.27
N ILE A 340 -16.60 -19.05 -8.53
CA ILE A 340 -15.76 -19.64 -7.47
C ILE A 340 -14.51 -20.30 -8.09
N ASN A 341 -14.62 -20.97 -9.21
CA ASN A 341 -13.46 -21.53 -9.91
C ASN A 341 -12.50 -20.43 -10.38
N ASN A 342 -13.02 -19.34 -10.96
CA ASN A 342 -12.20 -18.17 -11.33
C ASN A 342 -11.48 -17.58 -10.10
N MET A 343 -12.17 -17.47 -8.97
CA MET A 343 -11.58 -16.98 -7.71
C MET A 343 -10.44 -17.89 -7.23
N ARG A 344 -10.55 -19.22 -7.35
CA ARG A 344 -9.45 -20.15 -7.05
C ARG A 344 -8.22 -19.89 -7.90
N ASP A 345 -8.39 -19.63 -9.19
CA ASP A 345 -7.29 -19.32 -10.10
C ASP A 345 -6.60 -18.01 -9.70
N PHE A 346 -7.35 -16.98 -9.30
CA PHE A 346 -6.78 -15.76 -8.75
C PHE A 346 -6.02 -15.98 -7.43
N VAL A 347 -6.54 -16.80 -6.55
CA VAL A 347 -5.88 -17.15 -5.28
C VAL A 347 -4.52 -17.82 -5.55
N VAL A 348 -4.43 -18.72 -6.52
CA VAL A 348 -3.16 -19.35 -6.94
C VAL A 348 -2.19 -18.31 -7.49
N GLN A 349 -2.67 -17.36 -8.29
CA GLN A 349 -1.79 -16.28 -8.82
C GLN A 349 -1.26 -15.39 -7.70
N ILE A 350 -2.08 -15.06 -6.69
CA ILE A 350 -1.64 -14.28 -5.53
C ILE A 350 -0.58 -15.06 -4.72
N ALA A 351 -0.76 -16.37 -4.53
CA ALA A 351 0.23 -17.20 -3.85
C ALA A 351 1.60 -17.17 -4.56
N ASN A 352 1.61 -17.36 -5.88
CA ASN A 352 2.82 -17.32 -6.68
C ASN A 352 3.49 -15.94 -6.63
N ALA A 353 2.72 -14.85 -6.70
CA ALA A 353 3.24 -13.50 -6.58
C ALA A 353 3.84 -13.22 -5.19
N ALA A 354 3.23 -13.73 -4.12
CA ALA A 354 3.75 -13.63 -2.76
C ALA A 354 5.08 -14.38 -2.59
N GLU A 355 5.23 -15.57 -3.18
CA GLU A 355 6.48 -16.31 -3.19
C GLU A 355 7.60 -15.56 -3.93
N GLU A 356 7.31 -14.98 -5.10
CA GLU A 356 8.26 -14.18 -5.86
C GLU A 356 8.68 -12.91 -5.10
N GLN A 357 7.72 -12.25 -4.43
CA GLN A 357 8.01 -11.11 -3.57
C GLN A 357 8.89 -11.50 -2.37
N ALA A 358 8.65 -12.67 -1.76
CA ALA A 358 9.48 -13.18 -0.66
C ALA A 358 10.92 -13.39 -1.11
N ALA A 359 11.13 -14.04 -2.26
CA ALA A 359 12.47 -14.26 -2.84
C ALA A 359 13.18 -12.95 -3.16
N THR A 360 12.47 -11.98 -3.75
CA THR A 360 13.02 -10.64 -4.06
C THR A 360 13.37 -9.87 -2.79
N SER A 361 12.51 -9.92 -1.78
CA SER A 361 12.75 -9.29 -0.48
C SER A 361 14.00 -9.85 0.21
N GLN A 362 14.19 -11.15 0.16
CA GLN A 362 15.38 -11.81 0.70
C GLN A 362 16.66 -11.40 -0.07
N ASP A 363 16.63 -11.36 -1.40
CA ASP A 363 17.77 -10.91 -2.21
C ASP A 363 18.17 -9.46 -1.91
N ILE A 364 17.18 -8.57 -1.69
CA ILE A 364 17.44 -7.20 -1.28
C ILE A 364 18.08 -7.16 0.11
N ALA A 365 17.58 -7.94 1.07
CA ALA A 365 18.12 -8.00 2.42
C ALA A 365 19.58 -8.49 2.42
N ASP A 366 19.88 -9.50 1.62
CA ASP A 366 21.25 -10.03 1.47
C ASP A 366 22.20 -9.00 0.85
N LYS A 367 21.75 -8.24 -0.15
CA LYS A 367 22.52 -7.15 -0.77
C LYS A 367 22.78 -6.01 0.20
N LEU A 368 21.78 -5.65 1.04
CA LEU A 368 21.95 -4.63 2.08
C LEU A 368 22.99 -5.07 3.12
N ALA A 369 22.96 -6.34 3.57
CA ALA A 369 23.94 -6.89 4.47
C ALA A 369 25.36 -6.84 3.87
N ALA A 370 25.51 -7.13 2.57
CA ALA A 370 26.80 -7.04 1.87
C ALA A 370 27.34 -5.61 1.80
N ILE A 371 26.49 -4.59 1.65
CA ILE A 371 26.89 -3.17 1.65
C ILE A 371 27.47 -2.78 3.02
N VAL A 372 26.84 -3.21 4.12
CA VAL A 372 27.33 -2.91 5.48
C VAL A 372 28.69 -3.53 5.74
N HIS A 373 28.98 -4.70 5.18
CA HIS A 373 30.29 -5.36 5.35
C HIS A 373 31.41 -4.76 4.49
N GLN A 374 31.09 -3.94 3.47
CA GLN A 374 32.07 -3.32 2.57
C GLN A 374 32.38 -1.85 2.93
N THR A 375 31.60 -1.24 3.83
CA THR A 375 31.81 0.12 4.35
C THR A 375 32.60 0.11 5.66
#